data_a7525eff53d96f7304f8cdb54ad11862
#
_entry.id   a7525eff53d96f7304f8cdb54ad11862
#
_cell.length_a   1.000
_cell.length_b   1.000
_cell.length_c   1.000
_cell.angle_alpha   90.00
_cell.angle_beta   90.00
_cell.angle_gamma   90.00
#
_symmetry.space_group_name_H-M   'P 1'
#
loop_
_entity.id
_entity.type
_entity.pdbx_description
1 polymer ?
#
loop_
_entity_poly.entity_id
_entity_poly.type
_entity_poly.pdbx_seq_one_letter_code
_entity_poly.pdbx_strand_id
1 'polypeptide(L)'
;WSSDVCSSDLALIFSRQTVAFCEERDEVDADAIARGAYVAAEAPAGAGKAEVIIAATGSELPLAVEARKLLTAQNIQVRVVSVPCADVFDRQDAAYRESIFPAGTPLLAIEAGVTGLWYKYMHGNGDVIGIDTFGESAPAKVLWPHFGFTVENAVKKARALAGRKE
;
A
#
# COMPACT_ATOMS: atom_id res chain seq x y z
N TRP A 1 1.36 32.89 13.28
CA TRP A 1 0.46 32.24 12.31
C TRP A 1 0.47 33.06 11.03
N SER A 2 1.07 32.52 9.98
CA SER A 2 1.01 33.13 8.67
C SER A 2 -0.41 32.97 8.13
N SER A 3 -0.97 34.06 7.60
CA SER A 3 -2.26 34.05 6.90
C SER A 3 -2.29 33.11 5.68
N ASP A 4 -1.13 32.64 5.26
CA ASP A 4 -0.96 31.76 4.10
C ASP A 4 -1.42 30.32 4.36
N VAL A 5 -1.60 29.91 5.63
CA VAL A 5 -2.12 28.60 5.99
C VAL A 5 -3.62 28.46 5.69
N CYS A 6 -4.33 29.58 5.58
CA CYS A 6 -5.77 29.60 5.29
C CYS A 6 -6.11 29.90 3.82
N SER A 7 -5.13 30.03 2.94
CA SER A 7 -5.36 30.40 1.54
C SER A 7 -5.60 29.22 0.60
N SER A 8 -5.43 27.98 1.07
CA SER A 8 -5.69 26.77 0.28
C SER A 8 -6.84 25.97 0.90
N ASP A 9 -7.82 25.63 0.08
CA ASP A 9 -8.88 24.73 0.47
C ASP A 9 -8.30 23.33 0.73
N LEU A 10 -8.70 22.70 1.84
CA LEU A 10 -8.31 21.35 2.20
C LEU A 10 -9.51 20.40 2.08
N ALA A 11 -9.41 19.42 1.21
CA ALA A 11 -10.39 18.34 1.11
C ALA A 11 -9.90 17.12 1.89
N LEU A 12 -10.67 16.69 2.88
CA LEU A 12 -10.44 15.44 3.62
C LEU A 12 -11.39 14.37 3.09
N ILE A 13 -10.83 13.33 2.49
CA ILE A 13 -11.60 12.24 1.91
C ILE A 13 -11.46 11.03 2.82
N PHE A 14 -12.59 10.60 3.40
CA PHE A 14 -12.64 9.47 4.32
C PHE A 14 -13.41 8.30 3.72
N SER A 15 -13.11 7.09 4.20
CA SER A 15 -13.89 5.89 3.86
C SER A 15 -15.32 6.01 4.41
N ARG A 16 -16.31 5.70 3.58
CA ARG A 16 -17.70 5.65 4.00
C ARG A 16 -18.02 4.42 4.85
N GLN A 17 -17.37 3.29 4.55
CA GLN A 17 -17.52 2.04 5.31
C GLN A 17 -16.69 2.06 6.59
N THR A 18 -17.08 1.24 7.55
CA THR A 18 -16.27 0.95 8.74
C THR A 18 -15.03 0.17 8.29
N VAL A 19 -13.85 0.69 8.61
CA VAL A 19 -12.57 0.05 8.35
C VAL A 19 -12.09 -0.59 9.64
N ALA A 20 -11.67 -1.85 9.57
CA ALA A 20 -11.09 -2.53 10.72
C ALA A 20 -9.77 -1.85 11.14
N PHE A 21 -9.56 -1.75 12.45
CA PHE A 21 -8.27 -1.31 12.97
C PHE A 21 -7.23 -2.39 12.72
N CYS A 22 -6.09 -2.03 12.13
CA CYS A 22 -4.99 -2.96 11.92
C CYS A 22 -4.19 -3.10 13.22
N GLU A 23 -4.54 -4.08 14.06
CA GLU A 23 -3.82 -4.39 15.31
C GLU A 23 -2.43 -5.00 15.03
N GLU A 24 -2.25 -5.60 13.88
CA GLU A 24 -1.06 -6.36 13.50
C GLU A 24 -0.04 -5.54 12.69
N ARG A 25 -0.18 -4.23 12.72
CA ARG A 25 0.85 -3.33 12.22
C ARG A 25 1.95 -3.14 13.27
N ASP A 26 3.16 -2.90 12.80
CA ASP A 26 4.24 -2.47 13.68
C ASP A 26 3.89 -1.13 14.36
N GLU A 27 4.52 -0.85 15.49
CA GLU A 27 4.34 0.41 16.19
C GLU A 27 4.86 1.56 15.30
N VAL A 28 4.00 2.51 14.96
CA VAL A 28 4.30 3.60 14.05
C VAL A 28 4.07 4.93 14.75
N ASP A 29 5.08 5.79 14.75
CA ASP A 29 4.97 7.12 15.31
C ASP A 29 4.23 8.12 14.38
N ALA A 30 3.81 9.24 14.93
CA ALA A 30 3.12 10.29 14.19
C ALA A 30 4.00 10.94 13.12
N ASP A 31 5.32 11.03 13.37
CA ASP A 31 6.27 11.64 12.45
C ASP A 31 6.44 10.78 11.19
N ALA A 32 6.46 9.46 11.33
CA ALA A 32 6.48 8.56 10.19
C ALA A 32 5.22 8.70 9.32
N ILE A 33 4.04 8.81 9.94
CA ILE A 33 2.77 9.05 9.22
C ILE A 33 2.80 10.41 8.49
N ALA A 34 3.34 11.45 9.15
CA ALA A 34 3.43 12.80 8.58
C ALA A 34 4.36 12.89 7.36
N ARG A 35 5.22 11.90 7.12
CA ARG A 35 6.07 11.82 5.92
C ARG A 35 5.34 11.32 4.67
N GLY A 36 4.07 10.93 4.78
CA GLY A 36 3.19 10.58 3.66
C GLY A 36 3.26 9.13 3.18
N ALA A 37 4.30 8.38 3.52
CA ALA A 37 4.36 6.93 3.41
C ALA A 37 5.26 6.36 4.50
N TYR A 38 4.93 5.20 5.02
CA TYR A 38 5.69 4.54 6.08
C TYR A 38 5.55 3.01 6.03
N VAL A 39 6.50 2.31 6.60
CA VAL A 39 6.41 0.85 6.74
C VAL A 39 5.39 0.54 7.84
N ALA A 40 4.27 -0.06 7.46
CA ALA A 40 3.21 -0.48 8.37
C ALA A 40 3.50 -1.85 9.01
N ALA A 41 4.16 -2.73 8.27
CA ALA A 41 4.64 -4.01 8.78
C ALA A 41 5.89 -4.44 8.00
N GLU A 42 6.98 -4.70 8.72
CA GLU A 42 8.24 -5.15 8.13
C GLU A 42 8.23 -6.66 7.83
N ALA A 43 9.13 -7.09 6.96
CA ALA A 43 9.42 -8.50 6.81
C ALA A 43 9.85 -9.10 8.16
N PRO A 44 9.51 -10.38 8.47
CA PRO A 44 9.83 -10.96 9.75
C PRO A 44 11.32 -10.87 10.10
N ALA A 45 11.62 -10.58 11.38
CA ALA A 45 12.99 -10.43 11.85
C ALA A 45 13.82 -11.69 11.57
N GLY A 46 15.05 -11.50 11.04
CA GLY A 46 15.96 -12.59 10.70
C GLY A 46 15.72 -13.23 9.33
N ALA A 47 14.69 -12.82 8.60
CA ALA A 47 14.35 -13.40 7.32
C ALA A 47 15.06 -12.74 6.11
N GLY A 48 15.86 -11.70 6.33
CA GLY A 48 16.53 -10.96 5.26
C GLY A 48 15.70 -9.80 4.70
N LYS A 49 16.01 -9.38 3.48
CA LYS A 49 15.27 -8.32 2.79
C LYS A 49 13.90 -8.82 2.32
N ALA A 50 12.94 -7.90 2.25
CA ALA A 50 11.65 -8.20 1.63
C ALA A 50 11.83 -8.66 0.17
N GLU A 51 11.17 -9.75 -0.20
CA GLU A 51 11.12 -10.28 -1.56
C GLU A 51 10.09 -9.51 -2.41
N VAL A 52 9.08 -8.93 -1.75
CA VAL A 52 8.04 -8.11 -2.36
C VAL A 52 7.52 -7.08 -1.35
N ILE A 53 7.19 -5.89 -1.85
CA ILE A 53 6.51 -4.85 -1.08
C ILE A 53 5.05 -4.84 -1.49
N ILE A 54 4.14 -4.76 -0.51
CA ILE A 54 2.73 -4.46 -0.77
C ILE A 54 2.45 -3.06 -0.23
N ALA A 55 2.16 -2.11 -1.11
CA ALA A 55 1.74 -0.77 -0.75
C ALA A 55 0.23 -0.64 -0.80
N ALA A 56 -0.36 0.03 0.17
CA ALA A 56 -1.80 0.26 0.20
C ALA A 56 -2.14 1.64 0.76
N THR A 57 -3.31 2.15 0.40
CA THR A 57 -3.87 3.38 0.91
C THR A 57 -5.13 3.10 1.74
N GLY A 58 -5.37 3.88 2.77
CA GLY A 58 -6.65 3.93 3.50
C GLY A 58 -7.26 2.56 3.81
N SER A 59 -8.43 2.30 3.23
CA SER A 59 -9.24 1.10 3.48
C SER A 59 -8.65 -0.21 2.93
N GLU A 60 -7.67 -0.13 2.04
CA GLU A 60 -7.00 -1.28 1.43
C GLU A 60 -5.86 -1.84 2.30
N LEU A 61 -5.40 -1.07 3.30
CA LEU A 61 -4.31 -1.50 4.18
C LEU A 61 -4.60 -2.81 4.92
N PRO A 62 -5.79 -3.05 5.51
CA PRO A 62 -6.12 -4.34 6.11
C PRO A 62 -5.97 -5.52 5.16
N LEU A 63 -6.34 -5.34 3.88
CA LEU A 63 -6.19 -6.38 2.85
C LEU A 63 -4.70 -6.70 2.60
N ALA A 64 -3.85 -5.67 2.54
CA ALA A 64 -2.41 -5.83 2.38
C ALA A 64 -1.77 -6.57 3.57
N VAL A 65 -2.17 -6.24 4.80
CA VAL A 65 -1.71 -6.91 6.02
C VAL A 65 -2.13 -8.38 6.04
N GLU A 66 -3.36 -8.69 5.66
CA GLU A 66 -3.84 -10.08 5.60
C GLU A 66 -3.12 -10.88 4.52
N ALA A 67 -2.91 -10.30 3.34
CA ALA A 67 -2.10 -10.92 2.28
C ALA A 67 -0.67 -11.21 2.75
N ARG A 68 -0.04 -10.28 3.49
CA ARG A 68 1.29 -10.48 4.09
C ARG A 68 1.33 -11.71 4.99
N LYS A 69 0.34 -11.92 5.88
CA LYS A 69 0.29 -13.09 6.77
C LYS A 69 0.31 -14.39 5.99
N LEU A 70 -0.55 -14.49 4.97
CA LEU A 70 -0.63 -15.69 4.15
C LEU A 70 0.66 -15.95 3.35
N LEU A 71 1.32 -14.89 2.86
CA LEU A 71 2.58 -15.00 2.15
C LEU A 71 3.73 -15.39 3.09
N THR A 72 3.78 -14.80 4.28
CA THR A 72 4.77 -15.15 5.31
C THR A 72 4.65 -16.61 5.74
N ALA A 73 3.43 -17.12 5.87
CA ALA A 73 3.19 -18.54 6.14
C ALA A 73 3.71 -19.47 5.01
N GLN A 74 3.93 -18.93 3.82
CA GLN A 74 4.51 -19.60 2.66
C GLN A 74 6.02 -19.31 2.50
N ASN A 75 6.67 -18.75 3.53
CA ASN A 75 8.07 -18.32 3.54
C ASN A 75 8.41 -17.28 2.47
N ILE A 76 7.48 -16.40 2.12
CA ILE A 76 7.72 -15.23 1.27
C ILE A 76 7.82 -13.99 2.16
N GLN A 77 8.94 -13.27 2.06
CA GLN A 77 9.23 -12.13 2.89
C GLN A 77 8.55 -10.87 2.33
N VAL A 78 7.59 -10.34 3.07
CA VAL A 78 6.74 -9.23 2.62
C VAL A 78 6.85 -8.05 3.58
N ARG A 79 7.14 -6.88 3.02
CA ARG A 79 6.98 -5.58 3.67
C ARG A 79 5.62 -5.00 3.28
N VAL A 80 4.87 -4.47 4.23
CA VAL A 80 3.67 -3.67 3.96
C VAL A 80 3.97 -2.19 4.18
N VAL A 81 3.64 -1.37 3.21
CA VAL A 81 3.78 0.09 3.25
C VAL A 81 2.40 0.73 3.20
N SER A 82 2.13 1.61 4.15
CA SER A 82 0.96 2.50 4.11
C SER A 82 1.34 3.82 3.45
N VAL A 83 0.52 4.30 2.51
CA VAL A 83 0.75 5.56 1.78
C VAL A 83 -0.44 6.49 1.99
N PRO A 84 -0.54 7.18 3.14
CA PRO A 84 -1.63 8.11 3.41
C PRO A 84 -1.61 9.36 2.51
N CYS A 85 -0.44 9.78 2.01
CA CYS A 85 -0.32 10.95 1.16
C CYS A 85 0.90 10.88 0.23
N ALA A 86 0.68 10.49 -1.02
CA ALA A 86 1.73 10.36 -2.03
C ALA A 86 2.46 11.69 -2.30
N ASP A 87 1.74 12.82 -2.32
CA ASP A 87 2.33 14.14 -2.59
C ASP A 87 3.30 14.60 -1.49
N VAL A 88 3.02 14.25 -0.23
CA VAL A 88 3.94 14.52 0.88
C VAL A 88 5.14 13.59 0.79
N PHE A 89 4.92 12.32 0.47
CA PHE A 89 6.00 11.35 0.30
C PHE A 89 6.95 11.72 -0.85
N ASP A 90 6.43 12.19 -1.96
CA ASP A 90 7.25 12.61 -3.11
C ASP A 90 8.21 13.77 -2.78
N ARG A 91 7.87 14.59 -1.78
CA ARG A 91 8.70 15.70 -1.31
C ARG A 91 9.77 15.29 -0.30
N GLN A 92 9.77 14.04 0.16
CA GLN A 92 10.82 13.54 1.04
C GLN A 92 12.16 13.43 0.31
N ASP A 93 13.25 13.42 1.06
CA ASP A 93 14.57 13.20 0.50
C ASP A 93 14.70 11.80 -0.14
N ALA A 94 15.69 11.66 -1.01
CA ALA A 94 15.89 10.43 -1.77
C ALA A 94 16.21 9.24 -0.86
N ALA A 95 16.92 9.45 0.24
CA ALA A 95 17.29 8.38 1.17
C ALA A 95 16.04 7.82 1.88
N TYR A 96 15.12 8.69 2.30
CA TYR A 96 13.86 8.24 2.89
C TYR A 96 13.00 7.48 1.88
N ARG A 97 12.84 8.02 0.66
CA ARG A 97 12.04 7.35 -0.38
C ARG A 97 12.61 5.98 -0.72
N GLU A 98 13.92 5.87 -0.83
CA GLU A 98 14.61 4.59 -1.06
C GLU A 98 14.47 3.62 0.12
N SER A 99 14.42 4.11 1.35
CA SER A 99 14.19 3.28 2.54
C SER A 99 12.78 2.65 2.55
N ILE A 100 11.79 3.35 1.99
CA ILE A 100 10.39 2.87 1.89
C ILE A 100 10.22 1.94 0.69
N PHE A 101 10.65 2.38 -0.51
CA PHE A 101 10.58 1.64 -1.77
C PHE A 101 11.98 1.41 -2.35
N PRO A 102 12.77 0.48 -1.78
CA PRO A 102 14.11 0.20 -2.26
C PRO A 102 14.11 -0.32 -3.69
N ALA A 103 14.99 0.27 -4.52
CA ALA A 103 15.15 -0.15 -5.90
C ALA A 103 15.49 -1.65 -5.99
N GLY A 104 14.88 -2.32 -6.96
CA GLY A 104 15.06 -3.76 -7.18
C GLY A 104 14.14 -4.66 -6.36
N THR A 105 13.37 -4.13 -5.40
CA THR A 105 12.32 -4.91 -4.73
C THR A 105 10.99 -4.72 -5.47
N PRO A 106 10.34 -5.80 -5.94
CA PRO A 106 9.06 -5.72 -6.62
C PRO A 106 7.98 -5.08 -5.75
N LEU A 107 7.11 -4.29 -6.37
CA LEU A 107 6.02 -3.57 -5.70
C LEU A 107 4.65 -4.03 -6.20
N LEU A 108 3.78 -4.51 -5.30
CA LEU A 108 2.36 -4.61 -5.52
C LEU A 108 1.66 -3.42 -4.86
N ALA A 109 0.99 -2.57 -5.63
CA ALA A 109 0.16 -1.52 -5.09
C ALA A 109 -1.31 -1.94 -5.04
N ILE A 110 -2.04 -1.52 -4.00
CA ILE A 110 -3.47 -1.80 -3.82
C ILE A 110 -4.17 -0.50 -3.46
N GLU A 111 -4.97 0.02 -4.39
CA GLU A 111 -5.73 1.25 -4.20
C GLU A 111 -6.99 1.23 -5.06
N ALA A 112 -8.14 1.54 -4.48
CA ALA A 112 -9.41 1.71 -5.20
C ALA A 112 -9.43 3.05 -5.97
N GLY A 113 -8.44 3.23 -6.83
CA GLY A 113 -8.18 4.37 -7.67
C GLY A 113 -7.46 3.99 -8.95
N VAL A 114 -7.10 4.98 -9.77
CA VAL A 114 -6.38 4.76 -11.04
C VAL A 114 -4.96 4.24 -10.81
N THR A 115 -4.54 3.31 -11.64
CA THR A 115 -3.25 2.63 -11.48
C THR A 115 -2.03 3.52 -11.74
N GLY A 116 -2.20 4.57 -12.54
CA GLY A 116 -1.11 5.40 -13.09
C GLY A 116 -0.18 6.03 -12.05
N LEU A 117 -0.72 6.37 -10.86
CA LEU A 117 0.05 6.94 -9.76
C LEU A 117 1.22 6.04 -9.31
N TRP A 118 1.02 4.73 -9.34
CA TRP A 118 1.91 3.76 -8.71
C TRP A 118 3.14 3.41 -9.53
N TYR A 119 3.07 3.56 -10.86
CA TYR A 119 4.18 3.17 -11.74
C TYR A 119 5.50 3.89 -11.45
N LYS A 120 5.45 5.12 -10.93
CA LYS A 120 6.64 5.89 -10.56
C LYS A 120 7.45 5.27 -9.40
N TYR A 121 6.80 4.45 -8.56
CA TYR A 121 7.46 3.79 -7.42
C TYR A 121 7.95 2.37 -7.73
N MET A 122 7.57 1.80 -8.87
CA MET A 122 7.82 0.39 -9.20
C MET A 122 9.18 0.12 -9.80
N HIS A 123 9.90 1.16 -10.25
CA HIS A 123 11.21 1.01 -10.92
C HIS A 123 11.20 -0.04 -12.04
N GLY A 124 10.06 -0.21 -12.73
CA GLY A 124 9.88 -1.18 -13.82
C GLY A 124 9.53 -2.61 -13.38
N ASN A 125 9.41 -2.88 -12.07
CA ASN A 125 9.04 -4.20 -11.55
C ASN A 125 7.92 -4.10 -10.51
N GLY A 126 6.69 -4.28 -10.96
CA GLY A 126 5.54 -4.21 -10.07
C GLY A 126 4.21 -4.46 -10.78
N ASP A 127 3.15 -4.47 -10.00
CA ASP A 127 1.77 -4.63 -10.47
C ASP A 127 0.82 -3.81 -9.58
N VAL A 128 -0.38 -3.54 -10.06
CA VAL A 128 -1.40 -2.78 -9.34
C VAL A 128 -2.71 -3.55 -9.29
N ILE A 129 -3.36 -3.53 -8.12
CA ILE A 129 -4.79 -3.80 -7.99
C ILE A 129 -5.45 -2.43 -7.87
N GLY A 130 -6.06 -1.96 -8.94
CA GLY A 130 -6.67 -0.63 -9.06
C GLY A 130 -7.88 -0.64 -9.98
N ILE A 131 -8.42 0.54 -10.25
CA ILE A 131 -9.62 0.73 -11.07
C ILE A 131 -9.32 1.80 -12.13
N ASP A 132 -9.17 1.38 -13.39
CA ASP A 132 -8.93 2.28 -14.53
C ASP A 132 -10.20 2.54 -15.35
N THR A 133 -11.34 2.08 -14.86
CA THR A 133 -12.68 2.28 -15.46
C THR A 133 -13.52 3.17 -14.56
N PHE A 134 -14.70 3.55 -15.04
CA PHE A 134 -15.70 4.15 -14.17
C PHE A 134 -16.08 3.19 -13.04
N GLY A 135 -16.30 3.74 -11.84
CA GLY A 135 -16.82 2.97 -10.71
C GLY A 135 -18.27 2.53 -10.95
N GLU A 136 -18.71 1.59 -10.14
CA GLU A 136 -20.09 1.07 -10.17
C GLU A 136 -20.82 1.36 -8.86
N SER A 137 -22.15 1.33 -8.92
CA SER A 137 -23.01 1.58 -7.76
C SER A 137 -23.53 0.26 -7.19
N ALA A 138 -22.83 -0.26 -6.18
CA ALA A 138 -23.25 -1.43 -5.41
C ALA A 138 -22.61 -1.39 -4.00
N PRO A 139 -23.04 -2.26 -3.07
CA PRO A 139 -22.36 -2.40 -1.77
C PRO A 139 -20.89 -2.78 -1.92
N ALA A 140 -20.00 -2.23 -1.09
CA ALA A 140 -18.56 -2.47 -1.14
C ALA A 140 -18.20 -3.98 -1.17
N LYS A 141 -18.89 -4.80 -0.38
CA LYS A 141 -18.69 -6.27 -0.36
C LYS A 141 -18.94 -6.98 -1.70
N VAL A 142 -19.65 -6.34 -2.61
CA VAL A 142 -19.90 -6.84 -3.97
C VAL A 142 -18.85 -6.27 -4.93
N LEU A 143 -18.55 -4.97 -4.81
CA LEU A 143 -17.62 -4.28 -5.71
C LEU A 143 -16.17 -4.69 -5.47
N TRP A 144 -15.78 -4.95 -4.23
CA TRP A 144 -14.39 -5.32 -3.93
C TRP A 144 -13.95 -6.58 -4.69
N PRO A 145 -14.67 -7.72 -4.60
CA PRO A 145 -14.32 -8.89 -5.41
C PRO A 145 -14.45 -8.64 -6.92
N HIS A 146 -15.45 -7.85 -7.34
CA HIS A 146 -15.66 -7.51 -8.75
C HIS A 146 -14.42 -6.81 -9.36
N PHE A 147 -13.84 -5.85 -8.64
CA PHE A 147 -12.63 -5.15 -9.06
C PHE A 147 -11.32 -5.83 -8.63
N GLY A 148 -11.41 -7.01 -8.05
CA GLY A 148 -10.23 -7.80 -7.69
C GLY A 148 -9.56 -7.41 -6.36
N PHE A 149 -10.21 -6.61 -5.51
CA PHE A 149 -9.72 -6.27 -4.17
C PHE A 149 -10.00 -7.42 -3.20
N THR A 150 -9.31 -8.53 -3.40
CA THR A 150 -9.38 -9.71 -2.53
C THR A 150 -8.01 -10.13 -2.04
N VAL A 151 -7.96 -10.77 -0.88
CA VAL A 151 -6.72 -11.28 -0.29
C VAL A 151 -6.08 -12.31 -1.21
N GLU A 152 -6.89 -13.17 -1.82
CA GLU A 152 -6.43 -14.22 -2.75
C GLU A 152 -5.74 -13.62 -3.97
N ASN A 153 -6.32 -12.55 -4.56
CA ASN A 153 -5.73 -11.87 -5.71
C ASN A 153 -4.43 -11.15 -5.32
N ALA A 154 -4.40 -10.50 -4.16
CA ALA A 154 -3.19 -9.85 -3.65
C ALA A 154 -2.06 -10.88 -3.40
N VAL A 155 -2.38 -12.02 -2.79
CA VAL A 155 -1.44 -13.13 -2.57
C VAL A 155 -0.93 -13.67 -3.90
N LYS A 156 -1.81 -13.94 -4.86
CA LYS A 156 -1.45 -14.44 -6.20
C LYS A 156 -0.47 -13.51 -6.90
N LYS A 157 -0.79 -12.19 -6.97
CA LYS A 157 0.04 -11.19 -7.64
C LYS A 157 1.38 -11.00 -6.91
N ALA A 158 1.39 -10.87 -5.59
CA ALA A 158 2.61 -10.72 -4.82
C ALA A 158 3.53 -11.94 -4.92
N ARG A 159 2.97 -13.16 -4.92
CA ARG A 159 3.72 -14.40 -5.15
C ARG A 159 4.39 -14.42 -6.52
N ALA A 160 3.67 -14.01 -7.57
CA ALA A 160 4.22 -13.94 -8.92
C ALA A 160 5.38 -12.94 -9.00
N LEU A 161 5.24 -11.77 -8.35
CA LEU A 161 6.28 -10.75 -8.25
C LEU A 161 7.53 -11.24 -7.49
N ALA A 162 7.35 -12.05 -6.43
CA ALA A 162 8.44 -12.69 -5.71
C ALA A 162 9.10 -13.85 -6.50
N GLY A 163 8.72 -14.10 -7.76
CA GLY A 163 9.29 -15.14 -8.61
C GLY A 163 8.90 -16.57 -8.21
N ARG A 164 7.87 -16.73 -7.38
CA ARG A 164 7.37 -18.04 -6.95
C ARG A 164 6.28 -18.51 -7.91
N LYS A 165 6.55 -19.58 -8.66
CA LYS A 165 5.55 -20.23 -9.53
C LYS A 165 4.50 -20.96 -8.69
N GLU A 166 3.29 -21.08 -9.24
CA GLU A 166 2.19 -21.89 -8.67
C GLU A 166 2.57 -23.36 -8.55
#